data_121cb0b9d9592150d3a928d6886ca477
#
_entry.id   121cb0b9d9592150d3a928d6886ca477
#
_cell.length_a   1.000
_cell.length_b   1.000
_cell.length_c   1.000
_cell.angle_alpha   90.00
_cell.angle_beta   90.00
_cell.angle_gamma   90.00
#
_symmetry.space_group_name_H-M   'P 1'
#
loop_
_entity.id
_entity.type
_entity.pdbx_description
1 polymer ?
#
loop_
_entity_poly.entity_id
_entity_poly.type
_entity_poly.pdbx_seq_one_letter_code
_entity_poly.pdbx_strand_id
1 'polypeptide(L)'
;MVRRRLGFWRRFAVMTVKPMIQVLTRRTWRGMEHIPAEGGVIIVVNHISHADPLAVAHFIYDSGRWPSFLAKSSLFDVPVLGYLLKAVHQIPVRRGTTDAVKALEAARVGVQTGAAVVIYPEGTTSREPDLWPMRGKTGAARLWLDTRAPVIPIVMWGPEQIYDPRTKKLKLLPRAKVTIVAGDPLDLSAWAGAQPTAQTLNEITDHIMLHLRDMLAGIREGTPPPLWSPKRPATQQQSTVQRPEEQTA
;
A
#
# COMPACT_ATOMS: atom_id res chain seq x y z
N MET A 1 -24.24 7.25 10.99
CA MET A 1 -22.88 7.11 11.54
C MET A 1 -22.87 6.02 12.61
N VAL A 2 -22.35 4.85 12.29
CA VAL A 2 -22.21 3.75 13.27
C VAL A 2 -21.12 4.17 14.26
N ARG A 3 -21.49 4.43 15.53
CA ARG A 3 -20.52 4.71 16.61
C ARG A 3 -19.73 3.43 16.89
N ARG A 4 -18.54 3.31 16.27
CA ARG A 4 -17.60 2.23 16.61
C ARG A 4 -17.11 2.42 18.04
N ARG A 5 -17.28 1.40 18.89
CA ARG A 5 -16.61 1.32 20.19
C ARG A 5 -15.11 1.06 19.93
N LEU A 6 -14.34 2.15 19.72
CA LEU A 6 -12.89 2.06 19.62
C LEU A 6 -12.31 1.71 21.00
N GLY A 7 -11.44 0.71 21.07
CA GLY A 7 -10.62 0.47 22.25
C GLY A 7 -9.70 1.65 22.57
N PHE A 8 -9.16 1.68 23.81
CA PHE A 8 -8.33 2.78 24.32
C PHE A 8 -7.23 3.22 23.36
N TRP A 9 -6.41 2.29 22.85
CA TRP A 9 -5.27 2.57 21.99
C TRP A 9 -5.65 3.13 20.62
N ARG A 10 -6.77 2.68 20.05
CA ARG A 10 -7.29 3.27 18.80
C ARG A 10 -7.78 4.69 19.03
N ARG A 11 -8.44 4.98 20.16
CA ARG A 11 -8.83 6.36 20.52
C ARG A 11 -7.61 7.24 20.71
N PHE A 12 -6.59 6.76 21.42
CA PHE A 12 -5.34 7.47 21.60
C PHE A 12 -4.68 7.81 20.26
N ALA A 13 -4.56 6.83 19.35
CA ALA A 13 -4.01 7.05 18.01
C ALA A 13 -4.81 8.11 17.22
N VAL A 14 -6.15 8.07 17.26
CA VAL A 14 -6.98 9.09 16.61
C VAL A 14 -6.78 10.46 17.25
N MET A 15 -6.75 10.56 18.58
CA MET A 15 -6.62 11.84 19.29
C MET A 15 -5.25 12.49 19.08
N THR A 16 -4.22 11.72 18.74
CA THR A 16 -2.87 12.24 18.48
C THR A 16 -2.62 12.49 16.99
N VAL A 17 -2.88 11.48 16.15
CA VAL A 17 -2.55 11.53 14.70
C VAL A 17 -3.47 12.47 13.94
N LYS A 18 -4.78 12.40 14.20
CA LYS A 18 -5.77 13.21 13.46
C LYS A 18 -5.53 14.72 13.60
N PRO A 19 -5.43 15.33 14.80
CA PRO A 19 -5.17 16.75 14.91
C PRO A 19 -3.80 17.14 14.35
N MET A 20 -2.78 16.30 14.52
CA MET A 20 -1.45 16.54 13.94
C MET A 20 -1.55 16.67 12.40
N ILE A 21 -2.19 15.74 11.72
CA ILE A 21 -2.38 15.80 10.26
C ILE A 21 -3.26 17.00 9.89
N GLN A 22 -4.27 17.32 10.70
CA GLN A 22 -5.13 18.49 10.47
C GLN A 22 -4.38 19.81 10.52
N VAL A 23 -3.42 19.94 11.42
CA VAL A 23 -2.58 21.14 11.56
C VAL A 23 -1.56 21.22 10.43
N LEU A 24 -0.94 20.09 10.05
CA LEU A 24 0.17 20.05 9.10
C LEU A 24 -0.29 20.09 7.62
N THR A 25 -1.58 19.80 7.34
CA THR A 25 -2.04 19.63 5.96
C THR A 25 -3.26 20.48 5.62
N ARG A 26 -3.33 20.91 4.35
CA ARG A 26 -4.56 21.34 3.68
C ARG A 26 -5.06 20.14 2.86
N ARG A 27 -6.19 19.58 3.25
CA ARG A 27 -6.67 18.29 2.76
C ARG A 27 -7.75 18.46 1.69
N THR A 28 -7.60 17.69 0.61
CA THR A 28 -8.64 17.50 -0.41
C THR A 28 -8.89 16.00 -0.51
N TRP A 29 -10.02 15.53 -0.02
CA TRP A 29 -10.40 14.13 0.04
C TRP A 29 -11.63 13.86 -0.80
N ARG A 30 -11.58 12.81 -1.63
CA ARG A 30 -12.66 12.42 -2.54
C ARG A 30 -12.80 10.91 -2.57
N GLY A 31 -14.02 10.42 -2.89
CA GLY A 31 -14.27 8.99 -3.12
C GLY A 31 -14.28 8.13 -1.85
N MET A 32 -14.42 8.73 -0.64
CA MET A 32 -14.50 7.93 0.60
C MET A 32 -15.67 6.96 0.60
N GLU A 33 -16.72 7.25 -0.15
CA GLU A 33 -17.92 6.44 -0.37
C GLU A 33 -17.63 5.13 -1.08
N HIS A 34 -16.54 5.03 -1.85
CA HIS A 34 -16.12 3.79 -2.51
C HIS A 34 -15.54 2.77 -1.53
N ILE A 35 -15.17 3.18 -0.31
CA ILE A 35 -14.67 2.25 0.72
C ILE A 35 -15.87 1.58 1.39
N PRO A 36 -16.07 0.26 1.25
CA PRO A 36 -17.21 -0.44 1.84
C PRO A 36 -17.25 -0.24 3.36
N ALA A 37 -18.42 0.12 3.89
CA ALA A 37 -18.61 0.38 5.33
C ALA A 37 -18.34 -0.87 6.19
N GLU A 38 -18.60 -2.06 5.63
CA GLU A 38 -18.47 -3.36 6.31
C GLU A 38 -17.80 -4.40 5.39
N GLY A 39 -17.48 -5.56 5.94
CA GLY A 39 -16.81 -6.63 5.20
C GLY A 39 -15.31 -6.40 5.00
N GLY A 40 -14.65 -7.42 4.51
CA GLY A 40 -13.22 -7.35 4.17
C GLY A 40 -13.00 -6.55 2.90
N VAL A 41 -11.96 -5.74 2.87
CA VAL A 41 -11.57 -4.94 1.72
C VAL A 41 -10.06 -4.85 1.62
N ILE A 42 -9.54 -4.93 0.41
CA ILE A 42 -8.14 -4.70 0.08
C ILE A 42 -8.03 -3.28 -0.44
N ILE A 43 -7.21 -2.47 0.18
CA ILE A 43 -6.95 -1.10 -0.24
C ILE A 43 -5.52 -1.03 -0.79
N VAL A 44 -5.38 -0.66 -2.06
CA VAL A 44 -4.08 -0.51 -2.73
C VAL A 44 -3.76 0.97 -2.90
N VAL A 45 -2.53 1.37 -2.52
CA VAL A 45 -2.15 2.78 -2.46
C VAL A 45 -0.78 3.01 -3.08
N ASN A 46 -0.57 4.10 -3.83
CA ASN A 46 0.78 4.52 -4.25
C ASN A 46 1.60 5.00 -3.03
N HIS A 47 2.93 4.89 -3.11
CA HIS A 47 3.80 5.16 -1.96
C HIS A 47 4.89 6.18 -2.29
N ILE A 48 4.72 7.43 -1.90
CA ILE A 48 5.60 8.55 -2.24
C ILE A 48 6.36 9.15 -1.06
N SER A 49 5.92 8.86 0.19
CA SER A 49 6.55 9.39 1.40
C SER A 49 6.39 8.45 2.60
N HIS A 50 7.28 8.51 3.56
CA HIS A 50 7.08 7.85 4.86
C HIS A 50 5.95 8.49 5.70
N ALA A 51 5.46 9.66 5.30
CA ALA A 51 4.27 10.30 5.91
C ALA A 51 2.95 9.74 5.38
N ASP A 52 2.96 9.00 4.25
CA ASP A 52 1.76 8.46 3.60
C ASP A 52 0.85 7.67 4.54
N PRO A 53 1.37 6.73 5.38
CA PRO A 53 0.51 5.91 6.21
C PRO A 53 -0.35 6.73 7.18
N LEU A 54 0.15 7.87 7.66
CA LEU A 54 -0.59 8.74 8.56
C LEU A 54 -1.74 9.46 7.85
N ALA A 55 -1.50 9.96 6.63
CA ALA A 55 -2.51 10.63 5.81
C ALA A 55 -3.60 9.63 5.36
N VAL A 56 -3.19 8.46 4.86
CA VAL A 56 -4.11 7.40 4.43
C VAL A 56 -4.91 6.84 5.61
N ALA A 57 -4.26 6.66 6.77
CA ALA A 57 -4.97 6.21 7.98
C ALA A 57 -6.08 7.19 8.38
N HIS A 58 -5.79 8.49 8.30
CA HIS A 58 -6.79 9.51 8.60
C HIS A 58 -7.93 9.50 7.58
N PHE A 59 -7.63 9.38 6.28
CA PHE A 59 -8.64 9.29 5.21
C PHE A 59 -9.57 8.08 5.40
N ILE A 60 -8.99 6.88 5.61
CA ILE A 60 -9.77 5.65 5.83
C ILE A 60 -10.55 5.70 7.14
N TYR A 61 -9.99 6.31 8.19
CA TYR A 61 -10.70 6.50 9.44
C TYR A 61 -11.95 7.39 9.25
N ASP A 62 -11.83 8.46 8.49
CA ASP A 62 -12.95 9.37 8.22
C ASP A 62 -14.01 8.75 7.29
N SER A 63 -13.66 7.77 6.45
CA SER A 63 -14.65 6.95 5.72
C SER A 63 -15.44 5.99 6.64
N GLY A 64 -15.11 5.95 7.93
CA GLY A 64 -15.75 5.07 8.91
C GLY A 64 -15.07 3.72 9.09
N ARG A 65 -13.91 3.45 8.47
CA ARG A 65 -13.17 2.18 8.58
C ARG A 65 -11.92 2.33 9.44
N TRP A 66 -11.47 1.21 10.03
CA TRP A 66 -10.17 1.15 10.68
C TRP A 66 -9.14 0.52 9.73
N PRO A 67 -8.05 1.23 9.38
CA PRO A 67 -7.05 0.69 8.48
C PRO A 67 -6.11 -0.30 9.19
N SER A 68 -5.79 -1.41 8.53
CA SER A 68 -4.79 -2.37 8.95
C SER A 68 -3.68 -2.43 7.89
N PHE A 69 -2.55 -1.77 8.16
CA PHE A 69 -1.42 -1.70 7.22
C PHE A 69 -0.52 -2.93 7.32
N LEU A 70 -0.01 -3.37 6.18
CA LEU A 70 1.16 -4.23 6.14
C LEU A 70 2.41 -3.36 6.37
N ALA A 71 2.93 -3.37 7.59
CA ALA A 71 4.03 -2.52 8.02
C ALA A 71 5.34 -3.30 8.20
N LYS A 72 6.49 -2.66 7.94
CA LYS A 72 7.81 -3.29 8.08
C LYS A 72 7.99 -3.84 9.50
N SER A 73 8.37 -5.12 9.63
CA SER A 73 8.50 -5.81 10.91
C SER A 73 9.43 -5.09 11.89
N SER A 74 10.53 -4.48 11.40
CA SER A 74 11.45 -3.75 12.27
C SER A 74 10.83 -2.54 13.00
N LEU A 75 9.66 -2.05 12.58
CA LEU A 75 8.92 -1.03 13.31
C LEU A 75 8.28 -1.60 14.57
N PHE A 76 8.01 -2.89 14.61
CA PHE A 76 7.44 -3.59 15.76
C PHE A 76 8.49 -3.93 16.81
N ASP A 77 9.78 -3.83 16.46
CA ASP A 77 10.91 -4.04 17.38
C ASP A 77 11.27 -2.73 18.13
N VAL A 78 10.75 -1.58 17.67
CA VAL A 78 10.96 -0.29 18.35
C VAL A 78 10.08 -0.22 19.59
N PRO A 79 10.65 0.01 20.80
CA PRO A 79 9.88 0.17 22.02
C PRO A 79 8.78 1.23 21.86
N VAL A 80 7.66 1.07 22.55
CA VAL A 80 6.48 1.94 22.47
C VAL A 80 5.79 1.89 21.11
N LEU A 81 6.50 2.18 19.99
CA LEU A 81 5.91 2.13 18.64
C LEU A 81 5.42 0.73 18.29
N GLY A 82 6.24 -0.30 18.53
CA GLY A 82 5.86 -1.68 18.25
C GLY A 82 4.67 -2.15 19.09
N TYR A 83 4.62 -1.73 20.35
CA TYR A 83 3.44 -1.97 21.20
C TYR A 83 2.19 -1.29 20.64
N LEU A 84 2.28 -0.02 20.26
CA LEU A 84 1.16 0.73 19.67
C LEU A 84 0.68 0.09 18.36
N LEU A 85 1.61 -0.29 17.46
CA LEU A 85 1.27 -0.92 16.17
C LEU A 85 0.50 -2.24 16.40
N LYS A 86 0.92 -3.07 17.35
CA LYS A 86 0.20 -4.30 17.73
C LYS A 86 -1.18 -3.98 18.31
N ALA A 87 -1.23 -3.03 19.24
CA ALA A 87 -2.46 -2.64 19.93
C ALA A 87 -3.52 -2.04 18.99
N VAL A 88 -3.10 -1.44 17.86
CA VAL A 88 -3.99 -0.94 16.82
C VAL A 88 -4.13 -1.89 15.62
N HIS A 89 -3.70 -3.15 15.76
CA HIS A 89 -3.88 -4.24 14.79
C HIS A 89 -3.20 -3.99 13.43
N GLN A 90 -1.95 -3.51 13.45
CA GLN A 90 -1.14 -3.46 12.25
C GLN A 90 -0.46 -4.81 12.00
N ILE A 91 -0.23 -5.17 10.74
CA ILE A 91 0.28 -6.48 10.31
C ILE A 91 1.78 -6.36 10.02
N PRO A 92 2.68 -7.07 10.78
CA PRO A 92 4.11 -7.02 10.52
C PRO A 92 4.50 -7.80 9.27
N VAL A 93 5.38 -7.23 8.44
CA VAL A 93 5.93 -7.85 7.22
C VAL A 93 7.45 -7.82 7.24
N ARG A 94 8.10 -8.97 7.15
CA ARG A 94 9.52 -9.10 6.78
C ARG A 94 9.62 -9.33 5.28
N ARG A 95 10.15 -8.34 4.57
CA ARG A 95 10.26 -8.39 3.11
C ARG A 95 11.41 -9.31 2.69
N GLY A 96 11.18 -10.12 1.64
CA GLY A 96 12.25 -10.96 1.06
C GLY A 96 12.54 -12.27 1.79
N THR A 97 11.68 -12.70 2.71
CA THR A 97 11.83 -13.95 3.48
C THR A 97 10.53 -14.76 3.44
N THR A 98 10.57 -15.99 3.98
CA THR A 98 9.38 -16.82 4.24
C THR A 98 8.34 -16.13 5.11
N ASP A 99 8.74 -15.12 5.89
CA ASP A 99 7.82 -14.32 6.71
C ASP A 99 6.91 -13.41 5.87
N ALA A 100 7.23 -13.15 4.59
CA ALA A 100 6.31 -12.48 3.67
C ALA A 100 5.05 -13.33 3.41
N VAL A 101 5.18 -14.65 3.42
CA VAL A 101 4.05 -15.59 3.33
C VAL A 101 3.18 -15.50 4.58
N LYS A 102 3.79 -15.46 5.77
CA LYS A 102 3.05 -15.29 7.04
C LYS A 102 2.29 -13.97 7.11
N ALA A 103 2.89 -12.90 6.61
CA ALA A 103 2.23 -11.60 6.55
C ALA A 103 1.03 -11.59 5.59
N LEU A 104 1.16 -12.28 4.45
CA LEU A 104 0.06 -12.43 3.50
C LEU A 104 -1.07 -13.28 4.11
N GLU A 105 -0.73 -14.34 4.85
CA GLU A 105 -1.70 -15.15 5.58
C GLU A 105 -2.42 -14.32 6.65
N ALA A 106 -1.70 -13.51 7.43
CA ALA A 106 -2.32 -12.61 8.40
C ALA A 106 -3.24 -11.57 7.71
N ALA A 107 -2.84 -11.07 6.54
CA ALA A 107 -3.66 -10.17 5.73
C ALA A 107 -4.93 -10.88 5.23
N ARG A 108 -4.82 -12.15 4.77
CA ARG A 108 -5.94 -12.98 4.33
C ARG A 108 -6.96 -13.18 5.45
N VAL A 109 -6.49 -13.57 6.64
CA VAL A 109 -7.34 -13.70 7.83
C VAL A 109 -7.98 -12.35 8.17
N GLY A 110 -7.23 -11.25 8.11
CA GLY A 110 -7.76 -9.91 8.34
C GLY A 110 -8.90 -9.57 7.39
N VAL A 111 -8.72 -9.79 6.09
CA VAL A 111 -9.77 -9.56 5.08
C VAL A 111 -10.99 -10.45 5.35
N GLN A 112 -10.79 -11.74 5.60
CA GLN A 112 -11.89 -12.68 5.88
C GLN A 112 -12.69 -12.33 7.15
N THR A 113 -12.05 -11.70 8.12
CA THR A 113 -12.69 -11.22 9.35
C THR A 113 -13.21 -9.77 9.27
N GLY A 114 -13.23 -9.21 8.07
CA GLY A 114 -13.84 -7.90 7.81
C GLY A 114 -12.93 -6.71 7.97
N ALA A 115 -11.60 -6.87 7.99
CA ALA A 115 -10.66 -5.75 8.07
C ALA A 115 -10.53 -4.99 6.74
N ALA A 116 -10.20 -3.69 6.83
CA ALA A 116 -9.70 -2.90 5.70
C ALA A 116 -8.18 -3.02 5.67
N VAL A 117 -7.66 -3.92 4.84
CA VAL A 117 -6.23 -4.20 4.72
C VAL A 117 -5.59 -3.28 3.70
N VAL A 118 -4.62 -2.49 4.14
CA VAL A 118 -3.92 -1.50 3.30
C VAL A 118 -2.58 -2.04 2.84
N ILE A 119 -2.38 -2.04 1.55
CA ILE A 119 -1.16 -2.52 0.89
C ILE A 119 -0.59 -1.41 0.02
N TYR A 120 0.72 -1.18 0.14
CA TYR A 120 1.50 -0.44 -0.83
C TYR A 120 2.14 -1.45 -1.79
N PRO A 121 1.59 -1.67 -3.01
CA PRO A 121 2.06 -2.75 -3.88
C PRO A 121 3.52 -2.59 -4.29
N GLU A 122 4.01 -1.36 -4.37
CA GLU A 122 5.41 -1.04 -4.65
C GLU A 122 6.39 -1.66 -3.62
N GLY A 123 5.91 -1.87 -2.40
CA GLY A 123 6.67 -2.45 -1.29
C GLY A 123 7.77 -1.55 -0.73
N THR A 124 7.92 -0.33 -1.22
CA THR A 124 8.81 0.74 -0.74
C THR A 124 8.29 2.07 -1.28
N THR A 125 8.75 3.20 -0.75
CA THR A 125 8.51 4.50 -1.38
C THR A 125 9.04 4.51 -2.80
N SER A 126 8.33 5.18 -3.71
CA SER A 126 8.69 5.24 -5.12
C SER A 126 10.13 5.73 -5.32
N ARG A 127 10.87 5.03 -6.17
CA ARG A 127 12.22 5.38 -6.64
C ARG A 127 12.20 5.96 -8.04
N GLU A 128 11.02 6.02 -8.64
CA GLU A 128 10.83 6.70 -9.92
C GLU A 128 11.17 8.20 -9.75
N PRO A 129 11.91 8.83 -10.69
CA PRO A 129 12.42 10.20 -10.55
C PRO A 129 11.38 11.25 -10.20
N ASP A 130 10.15 11.13 -10.66
CA ASP A 130 9.08 12.08 -10.41
C ASP A 130 7.99 11.53 -9.45
N LEU A 131 8.30 10.45 -8.71
CA LEU A 131 7.40 9.80 -7.75
C LEU A 131 6.14 9.19 -8.38
N TRP A 132 6.19 8.83 -9.67
CA TRP A 132 5.16 8.01 -10.26
C TRP A 132 5.18 6.58 -9.70
N PRO A 133 4.05 5.86 -9.77
CA PRO A 133 4.00 4.46 -9.35
C PRO A 133 5.00 3.60 -10.12
N MET A 134 5.70 2.74 -9.40
CA MET A 134 6.61 1.74 -9.96
C MET A 134 5.86 0.43 -10.24
N ARG A 135 6.54 -0.53 -10.87
CA ARG A 135 6.05 -1.91 -10.90
C ARG A 135 5.82 -2.45 -9.50
N GLY A 136 4.66 -3.06 -9.29
CA GLY A 136 4.26 -3.62 -8.01
C GLY A 136 4.83 -5.01 -7.73
N LYS A 137 4.68 -5.45 -6.49
CA LYS A 137 4.87 -6.83 -6.03
C LYS A 137 3.53 -7.55 -6.01
N THR A 138 3.53 -8.83 -6.25
CA THR A 138 2.35 -9.67 -6.45
C THR A 138 1.52 -9.93 -5.17
N GLY A 139 1.87 -9.32 -4.03
CA GLY A 139 1.18 -9.57 -2.76
C GLY A 139 -0.31 -9.20 -2.77
N ALA A 140 -0.67 -8.04 -3.36
CA ALA A 140 -2.06 -7.63 -3.47
C ALA A 140 -2.86 -8.53 -4.42
N ALA A 141 -2.27 -8.90 -5.57
CA ALA A 141 -2.86 -9.83 -6.52
C ALA A 141 -3.13 -11.21 -5.89
N ARG A 142 -2.16 -11.74 -5.15
CA ARG A 142 -2.32 -13.01 -4.43
C ARG A 142 -3.42 -12.92 -3.37
N LEU A 143 -3.42 -11.86 -2.56
CA LEU A 143 -4.45 -11.67 -1.55
C LEU A 143 -5.86 -11.60 -2.17
N TRP A 144 -5.99 -10.93 -3.32
CA TRP A 144 -7.24 -10.88 -4.04
C TRP A 144 -7.65 -12.27 -4.58
N LEU A 145 -6.74 -13.02 -5.19
CA LEU A 145 -7.02 -14.38 -5.67
C LEU A 145 -7.49 -15.30 -4.54
N ASP A 146 -6.92 -15.15 -3.34
CA ASP A 146 -7.24 -15.99 -2.18
C ASP A 146 -8.56 -15.58 -1.49
N THR A 147 -8.97 -14.31 -1.56
CA THR A 147 -10.11 -13.79 -0.79
C THR A 147 -11.29 -13.34 -1.62
N ARG A 148 -11.05 -12.95 -2.86
CA ARG A 148 -12.03 -12.33 -3.77
C ARG A 148 -12.69 -11.06 -3.18
N ALA A 149 -12.07 -10.47 -2.20
CA ALA A 149 -12.54 -9.23 -1.59
C ALA A 149 -12.41 -8.05 -2.58
N PRO A 150 -13.27 -7.04 -2.49
CA PRO A 150 -13.16 -5.85 -3.32
C PRO A 150 -11.79 -5.17 -3.13
N VAL A 151 -11.19 -4.71 -4.23
CA VAL A 151 -9.92 -3.98 -4.24
C VAL A 151 -10.21 -2.52 -4.54
N ILE A 152 -9.97 -1.64 -3.57
CA ILE A 152 -10.18 -0.20 -3.70
C ILE A 152 -8.83 0.47 -3.97
N PRO A 153 -8.65 1.11 -5.14
CA PRO A 153 -7.48 1.90 -5.44
C PRO A 153 -7.56 3.26 -4.73
N ILE A 154 -6.50 3.66 -4.08
CA ILE A 154 -6.36 5.00 -3.51
C ILE A 154 -5.09 5.63 -4.07
N VAL A 155 -5.19 6.85 -4.54
CA VAL A 155 -4.03 7.65 -4.94
C VAL A 155 -3.90 8.86 -4.05
N MET A 156 -2.64 9.25 -3.79
CA MET A 156 -2.35 10.46 -3.03
C MET A 156 -1.19 11.23 -3.64
N TRP A 157 -1.26 12.56 -3.42
CA TRP A 157 -0.21 13.50 -3.75
C TRP A 157 -0.11 14.57 -2.66
N GLY A 158 1.12 14.95 -2.29
CA GLY A 158 1.39 15.99 -1.30
C GLY A 158 2.13 15.59 -0.03
N PRO A 159 2.07 14.34 0.48
CA PRO A 159 2.82 13.94 1.68
C PRO A 159 4.34 14.03 1.53
N GLU A 160 4.89 13.98 0.31
CA GLU A 160 6.31 14.22 0.01
C GLU A 160 6.73 15.64 0.38
N GLN A 161 5.79 16.59 0.45
CA GLN A 161 6.05 17.95 0.90
C GLN A 161 6.30 18.01 2.41
N ILE A 162 5.75 17.05 3.18
CA ILE A 162 5.98 16.92 4.62
C ILE A 162 7.31 16.21 4.88
N TYR A 163 7.50 15.08 4.22
CA TYR A 163 8.71 14.28 4.33
C TYR A 163 9.15 13.79 2.96
N ASP A 164 10.19 14.40 2.42
CA ASP A 164 10.79 13.98 1.17
C ASP A 164 11.64 12.71 1.38
N PRO A 165 11.29 11.58 0.76
CA PRO A 165 11.99 10.32 0.97
C PRO A 165 13.42 10.31 0.42
N ARG A 166 13.76 11.24 -0.49
CA ARG A 166 15.08 11.33 -1.14
C ARG A 166 16.04 12.14 -0.29
N THR A 167 15.63 13.34 0.09
CA THR A 167 16.46 14.26 0.88
C THR A 167 16.37 13.97 2.38
N LYS A 168 15.39 13.14 2.80
CA LYS A 168 15.06 12.83 4.20
C LYS A 168 14.76 14.08 5.04
N LYS A 169 14.36 15.16 4.37
CA LYS A 169 14.03 16.42 5.02
C LYS A 169 12.58 16.42 5.46
N LEU A 170 12.37 16.81 6.73
CA LEU A 170 11.04 17.06 7.31
C LEU A 170 10.72 18.56 7.17
N LYS A 171 9.59 18.87 6.53
CA LYS A 171 9.07 20.23 6.39
C LYS A 171 7.66 20.29 6.97
N LEU A 172 7.50 21.01 8.07
CA LEU A 172 6.21 21.14 8.73
C LEU A 172 5.45 22.42 8.31
N LEU A 173 6.18 23.40 7.76
CA LEU A 173 5.62 24.65 7.26
C LEU A 173 6.25 25.00 5.89
N PRO A 174 5.49 25.63 4.98
CA PRO A 174 4.03 25.86 5.06
C PRO A 174 3.24 24.55 5.05
N ARG A 175 1.97 24.59 5.45
CA ARG A 175 1.08 23.41 5.44
C ARG A 175 1.02 22.76 4.07
N ALA A 176 1.35 21.47 4.01
CA ALA A 176 1.33 20.71 2.77
C ALA A 176 -0.10 20.59 2.20
N LYS A 177 -0.22 20.72 0.87
CA LYS A 177 -1.48 20.42 0.17
C LYS A 177 -1.52 18.92 -0.09
N VAL A 178 -2.37 18.19 0.62
CA VAL A 178 -2.50 16.73 0.49
C VAL A 178 -3.84 16.39 -0.16
N THR A 179 -3.77 15.80 -1.33
CA THR A 179 -4.92 15.27 -2.07
C THR A 179 -4.92 13.75 -1.96
N ILE A 180 -6.07 13.17 -1.56
CA ILE A 180 -6.29 11.72 -1.54
C ILE A 180 -7.62 11.44 -2.25
N VAL A 181 -7.58 10.47 -3.17
CA VAL A 181 -8.76 10.06 -3.93
C VAL A 181 -8.86 8.54 -3.90
N ALA A 182 -9.99 8.01 -3.44
CA ALA A 182 -10.35 6.63 -3.64
C ALA A 182 -11.18 6.49 -4.93
N GLY A 183 -10.82 5.52 -5.76
CA GLY A 183 -11.57 5.16 -6.95
C GLY A 183 -12.60 4.08 -6.70
N ASP A 184 -13.35 3.75 -7.74
CA ASP A 184 -14.25 2.60 -7.74
C ASP A 184 -13.51 1.29 -7.48
N PRO A 185 -14.18 0.25 -6.97
CA PRO A 185 -13.60 -1.07 -6.87
C PRO A 185 -13.05 -1.53 -8.23
N LEU A 186 -11.81 -2.04 -8.22
CA LEU A 186 -11.17 -2.52 -9.44
C LEU A 186 -11.93 -3.73 -10.00
N ASP A 187 -12.23 -3.70 -11.29
CA ASP A 187 -12.75 -4.88 -11.99
C ASP A 187 -11.59 -5.85 -12.28
N LEU A 188 -11.59 -6.95 -11.55
CA LEU A 188 -10.64 -8.05 -11.69
C LEU A 188 -11.34 -9.34 -12.17
N SER A 189 -12.57 -9.22 -12.67
CA SER A 189 -13.41 -10.35 -13.10
C SER A 189 -12.75 -11.24 -14.18
N ALA A 190 -11.92 -10.65 -15.05
CA ALA A 190 -11.14 -11.37 -16.06
C ALA A 190 -10.25 -12.49 -15.49
N TRP A 191 -9.85 -12.37 -14.21
CA TRP A 191 -9.02 -13.37 -13.52
C TRP A 191 -9.80 -14.16 -12.45
N ALA A 192 -11.14 -14.09 -12.42
CA ALA A 192 -11.95 -14.70 -11.36
C ALA A 192 -11.72 -16.21 -11.18
N GLY A 193 -11.51 -16.97 -12.28
CA GLY A 193 -11.22 -18.40 -12.28
C GLY A 193 -9.73 -18.75 -12.45
N ALA A 194 -8.85 -17.77 -12.50
CA ALA A 194 -7.45 -18.00 -12.83
C ALA A 194 -6.67 -18.66 -11.69
N GLN A 195 -5.72 -19.51 -12.05
CA GLN A 195 -4.77 -20.11 -11.12
C GLN A 195 -3.69 -19.07 -10.74
N PRO A 196 -3.15 -19.11 -9.51
CA PRO A 196 -2.15 -18.15 -9.02
C PRO A 196 -0.74 -18.40 -9.61
N THR A 197 -0.64 -18.49 -10.93
CA THR A 197 0.65 -18.60 -11.63
C THR A 197 1.43 -17.28 -11.53
N ALA A 198 2.74 -17.34 -11.76
CA ALA A 198 3.57 -16.14 -11.79
C ALA A 198 3.08 -15.13 -12.85
N GLN A 199 2.62 -15.64 -14.01
CA GLN A 199 2.07 -14.81 -15.07
C GLN A 199 0.78 -14.11 -14.62
N THR A 200 -0.23 -14.86 -14.14
CA THR A 200 -1.50 -14.33 -13.66
C THR A 200 -1.29 -13.27 -12.57
N LEU A 201 -0.41 -13.56 -11.60
CA LEU A 201 -0.11 -12.63 -10.52
C LEU A 201 0.52 -11.34 -11.02
N ASN A 202 1.40 -11.41 -12.02
CA ASN A 202 2.01 -10.22 -12.63
C ASN A 202 1.00 -9.42 -13.43
N GLU A 203 0.13 -10.07 -14.21
CA GLU A 203 -0.92 -9.40 -14.98
C GLU A 203 -1.87 -8.62 -14.08
N ILE A 204 -2.39 -9.23 -13.02
CA ILE A 204 -3.25 -8.56 -12.02
C ILE A 204 -2.49 -7.40 -11.36
N THR A 205 -1.22 -7.61 -11.01
CA THR A 205 -0.40 -6.58 -10.38
C THR A 205 -0.19 -5.39 -11.31
N ASP A 206 0.18 -5.65 -12.57
CA ASP A 206 0.39 -4.61 -13.57
C ASP A 206 -0.93 -3.85 -13.83
N HIS A 207 -2.09 -4.54 -13.88
CA HIS A 207 -3.40 -3.91 -13.98
C HIS A 207 -3.68 -2.95 -12.79
N ILE A 208 -3.44 -3.38 -11.55
CA ILE A 208 -3.56 -2.55 -10.35
C ILE A 208 -2.65 -1.33 -10.45
N MET A 209 -1.39 -1.51 -10.84
CA MET A 209 -0.40 -0.43 -10.87
C MET A 209 -0.67 0.58 -11.98
N LEU A 210 -1.12 0.12 -13.15
CA LEU A 210 -1.53 1.00 -14.26
C LEU A 210 -2.74 1.85 -13.84
N HIS A 211 -3.72 1.24 -13.17
CA HIS A 211 -4.88 1.97 -12.68
C HIS A 211 -4.50 3.04 -11.64
N LEU A 212 -3.62 2.70 -10.68
CA LEU A 212 -3.10 3.68 -9.72
C LEU A 212 -2.34 4.83 -10.42
N ARG A 213 -1.53 4.52 -11.45
CA ARG A 213 -0.82 5.52 -12.24
C ARG A 213 -1.77 6.49 -12.93
N ASP A 214 -2.79 5.93 -13.58
CA ASP A 214 -3.74 6.73 -14.38
C ASP A 214 -4.66 7.58 -13.46
N MET A 215 -5.08 7.05 -12.32
CA MET A 215 -5.77 7.83 -11.29
C MET A 215 -4.88 8.96 -10.74
N LEU A 216 -3.57 8.68 -10.52
CA LEU A 216 -2.65 9.71 -10.02
C LEU A 216 -2.47 10.83 -11.03
N ALA A 217 -2.50 10.55 -12.34
CA ALA A 217 -2.49 11.57 -13.39
C ALA A 217 -3.67 12.54 -13.31
N GLY A 218 -4.79 12.11 -12.72
CA GLY A 218 -5.95 12.97 -12.49
C GLY A 218 -5.83 13.96 -11.33
N ILE A 219 -4.81 13.83 -10.49
CA ILE A 219 -4.63 14.69 -9.30
C ILE A 219 -3.28 15.41 -9.24
N ARG A 220 -2.38 15.15 -10.18
CA ARG A 220 -1.09 15.85 -10.31
C ARG A 220 -0.85 16.25 -11.77
N GLU A 221 -0.02 17.24 -11.96
CA GLU A 221 0.42 17.66 -13.29
C GLU A 221 1.46 16.67 -13.86
N GLY A 222 1.51 16.55 -15.18
CA GLY A 222 2.47 15.75 -15.92
C GLY A 222 1.85 14.53 -16.61
N THR A 223 2.57 14.06 -17.63
CA THR A 223 2.19 12.85 -18.38
C THR A 223 2.69 11.61 -17.64
N PRO A 224 1.81 10.63 -17.36
CA PRO A 224 2.23 9.41 -16.67
C PRO A 224 3.20 8.60 -17.53
N PRO A 225 4.41 8.27 -17.04
CA PRO A 225 5.35 7.42 -17.75
C PRO A 225 4.90 5.96 -17.71
N PRO A 226 5.50 5.08 -18.53
CA PRO A 226 5.39 3.64 -18.33
C PRO A 226 5.80 3.25 -16.90
N LEU A 227 5.25 2.15 -16.37
CA LEU A 227 5.58 1.67 -15.03
C LEU A 227 7.10 1.45 -14.90
N TRP A 228 7.71 2.21 -14.02
CA TRP A 228 9.15 2.18 -13.78
C TRP A 228 9.56 0.90 -13.06
N SER A 229 10.69 0.35 -13.45
CA SER A 229 11.32 -0.79 -12.78
C SER A 229 12.78 -0.46 -12.50
N PRO A 230 13.29 -0.72 -11.29
CA PRO A 230 14.71 -0.58 -11.02
C PRO A 230 15.50 -1.46 -12.02
N LYS A 231 16.50 -0.91 -12.71
CA LYS A 231 17.42 -1.72 -13.50
C LYS A 231 18.05 -2.75 -12.57
N ARG A 232 17.89 -4.05 -12.87
CA ARG A 232 18.66 -5.09 -12.17
C ARG A 232 20.15 -4.81 -12.39
N PRO A 233 20.99 -4.84 -11.32
CA PRO A 233 22.44 -4.78 -11.53
C PRO A 233 22.85 -5.90 -12.48
N ALA A 234 23.71 -5.61 -13.44
CA ALA A 234 24.15 -6.53 -14.51
C ALA A 234 24.74 -7.87 -13.98
N THR A 235 25.16 -7.92 -12.73
CA THR A 235 25.78 -9.07 -12.08
C THR A 235 24.86 -10.28 -11.88
N GLN A 236 23.54 -10.15 -12.03
CA GLN A 236 22.60 -11.27 -11.86
C GLN A 236 22.11 -11.88 -13.18
N GLN A 237 22.55 -11.38 -14.32
CA GLN A 237 22.15 -11.94 -15.62
C GLN A 237 23.06 -13.07 -16.11
N GLN A 238 24.22 -13.30 -15.49
CA GLN A 238 25.22 -14.27 -15.95
C GLN A 238 25.14 -15.65 -15.29
N SER A 239 24.28 -15.89 -14.31
CA SER A 239 24.24 -17.17 -13.60
C SER A 239 23.19 -18.17 -14.14
N THR A 240 22.55 -17.91 -15.27
CA THR A 240 21.49 -18.81 -15.81
C THR A 240 21.87 -19.47 -17.14
N VAL A 241 23.11 -19.29 -17.61
CA VAL A 241 23.60 -19.96 -18.83
C VAL A 241 24.97 -20.57 -18.49
N GLN A 242 24.99 -21.84 -18.17
CA GLN A 242 25.96 -22.89 -18.50
C GLN A 242 25.81 -24.07 -17.52
N ARG A 243 24.94 -25.02 -17.87
CA ARG A 243 25.24 -26.43 -17.54
C ARG A 243 26.02 -27.00 -18.70
N PRO A 244 27.23 -27.50 -18.51
CA PRO A 244 27.88 -28.33 -19.50
C PRO A 244 27.12 -29.65 -19.60
N GLU A 245 26.81 -30.06 -20.82
CA GLU A 245 26.41 -31.43 -21.13
C GLU A 245 27.59 -32.36 -20.81
N GLU A 246 27.44 -33.24 -19.82
CA GLU A 246 28.34 -34.38 -19.62
C GLU A 246 28.10 -35.33 -20.79
N GLN A 247 29.07 -35.39 -21.67
CA GLN A 247 29.18 -36.42 -22.66
C GLN A 247 29.57 -37.73 -21.94
N THR A 248 28.63 -38.68 -21.96
CA THR A 248 28.92 -40.11 -21.66
C THR A 248 29.59 -40.73 -22.88
N ALA A 249 30.83 -41.18 -22.70
CA ALA A 249 31.47 -42.23 -23.51
C ALA A 249 31.50 -43.52 -22.71
#